data_c735fcb6261f8580bc0cbc53ea0d46fd
#
_entry.id   c735fcb6261f8580bc0cbc53ea0d46fd
#
_cell.length_a   1.000
_cell.length_b   1.000
_cell.length_c   1.000
_cell.angle_alpha   90.00
_cell.angle_beta   90.00
_cell.angle_gamma   90.00
#
_symmetry.space_group_name_H-M   'P 1'
#
loop_
_entity.id
_entity.type
_entity.pdbx_description
1 polymer ?
#
loop_
_entity_poly.entity_id
_entity_poly.type
_entity_poly.pdbx_seq_one_letter_code
_entity_poly.pdbx_strand_id
1 'polypeptide(L)'
;MDKDLLKISPDASFQSYLRTLYDIPYASEIAELVSAKSQLEISAGNNLEERLGLTPLFEARYRGTDLAVQEFARRHKIDQILELGAGLAPLGLSYTLRQPDLTYIETDLPEIIEVKKKIISQLGPEIPPGLLFVSANCLSAIELAEAAKKMRPGKPVLVFNIGLFGYFNNREQTSLAKNIHRLLNQFGGYWITPDPAMHNVRRREISRHFLTHLIAEQKNQTGATKTGEDNCFADEPEADRFFAEQHFSIQKRSQLNNYELISPKKLELPKIQEEQILKDIDRFGKVWILSAYTPSLDWDRS
;
A
#
# COMPACT_ATOMS: atom_id res chain seq x y z
N MET A 1 -13.04 -12.15 23.21
CA MET A 1 -12.25 -11.82 22.02
C MET A 1 -12.56 -12.86 20.95
N ASP A 2 -13.01 -12.43 19.79
CA ASP A 2 -13.42 -13.33 18.71
C ASP A 2 -12.19 -14.10 18.20
N LYS A 3 -12.27 -15.44 18.20
CA LYS A 3 -11.14 -16.31 17.80
C LYS A 3 -10.69 -16.09 16.35
N ASP A 4 -11.54 -15.52 15.51
CA ASP A 4 -11.22 -15.22 14.12
C ASP A 4 -10.32 -13.99 13.97
N LEU A 5 -10.37 -13.03 14.91
CA LEU A 5 -9.47 -11.88 14.92
C LEU A 5 -8.02 -12.25 15.33
N LEU A 6 -7.82 -13.44 15.89
CA LEU A 6 -6.48 -13.94 16.25
C LEU A 6 -5.74 -14.63 15.10
N LYS A 7 -6.37 -14.81 13.95
CA LYS A 7 -5.77 -15.45 12.75
C LYS A 7 -5.11 -14.47 11.78
N ILE A 8 -4.90 -13.23 12.23
CA ILE A 8 -4.26 -12.19 11.43
C ILE A 8 -2.77 -12.50 11.29
N SER A 9 -2.23 -12.31 10.10
CA SER A 9 -0.81 -12.54 9.87
C SER A 9 0.06 -11.62 10.75
N PRO A 10 1.24 -12.07 11.20
CA PRO A 10 2.18 -11.24 11.96
C PRO A 10 2.52 -9.91 11.25
N ASP A 11 2.59 -9.92 9.92
CA ASP A 11 2.84 -8.71 9.15
C ASP A 11 1.66 -7.71 9.23
N ALA A 12 0.42 -8.18 9.10
CA ALA A 12 -0.76 -7.32 9.24
C ALA A 12 -0.87 -6.74 10.66
N SER A 13 -0.53 -7.53 11.69
CA SER A 13 -0.46 -7.06 13.08
C SER A 13 0.66 -6.03 13.26
N PHE A 14 1.84 -6.27 12.71
CA PHE A 14 2.96 -5.34 12.71
C PHE A 14 2.58 -4.01 12.07
N GLN A 15 2.05 -4.02 10.85
CA GLN A 15 1.60 -2.82 10.16
C GLN A 15 0.51 -2.06 10.92
N SER A 16 -0.42 -2.78 11.57
CA SER A 16 -1.46 -2.17 12.40
C SER A 16 -0.87 -1.45 13.60
N TYR A 17 0.13 -2.04 14.27
CA TYR A 17 0.82 -1.38 15.36
C TYR A 17 1.61 -0.15 14.91
N LEU A 18 2.38 -0.24 13.81
CA LEU A 18 3.16 0.89 13.31
C LEU A 18 2.28 2.11 13.02
N ARG A 19 1.08 1.91 12.48
CA ARG A 19 0.15 3.00 12.19
C ARG A 19 -0.27 3.80 13.43
N THR A 20 -0.21 3.22 14.63
CA THR A 20 -0.45 3.95 15.88
C THR A 20 0.64 4.98 16.19
N LEU A 21 1.83 4.78 15.63
CA LEU A 21 3.00 5.64 15.88
C LEU A 21 3.04 6.89 14.98
N TYR A 22 2.14 7.00 14.00
CA TYR A 22 2.07 8.15 13.11
C TYR A 22 0.67 8.72 12.90
N ASP A 23 -0.17 8.60 13.93
CA ASP A 23 -1.49 9.26 14.08
C ASP A 23 -2.44 9.05 12.90
N ILE A 24 -2.56 7.81 12.47
CA ILE A 24 -3.58 7.44 11.49
C ILE A 24 -4.92 7.27 12.22
N PRO A 25 -6.00 7.91 11.74
CA PRO A 25 -7.32 7.74 12.34
C PRO A 25 -7.73 6.27 12.44
N TYR A 26 -8.28 5.87 13.57
CA TYR A 26 -8.70 4.50 13.91
C TYR A 26 -7.58 3.46 14.02
N ALA A 27 -6.31 3.84 13.87
CA ALA A 27 -5.21 2.89 13.92
C ALA A 27 -5.04 2.28 15.30
N SER A 28 -5.22 3.07 16.37
CA SER A 28 -5.10 2.59 17.76
C SER A 28 -6.19 1.57 18.08
N GLU A 29 -7.42 1.86 17.73
CA GLU A 29 -8.58 0.99 17.96
C GLU A 29 -8.42 -0.33 17.19
N ILE A 30 -7.97 -0.28 15.92
CA ILE A 30 -7.69 -1.48 15.14
C ILE A 30 -6.57 -2.29 15.79
N ALA A 31 -5.47 -1.63 16.19
CA ALA A 31 -4.33 -2.31 16.81
C ALA A 31 -4.72 -3.02 18.11
N GLU A 32 -5.60 -2.42 18.91
CA GLU A 32 -6.16 -3.03 20.12
C GLU A 32 -7.02 -4.25 19.80
N LEU A 33 -7.95 -4.11 18.85
CA LEU A 33 -8.85 -5.20 18.45
C LEU A 33 -8.09 -6.46 17.98
N VAL A 34 -6.96 -6.25 17.30
CA VAL A 34 -6.14 -7.37 16.81
C VAL A 34 -4.97 -7.71 17.72
N SER A 35 -4.89 -7.12 18.91
CA SER A 35 -3.77 -7.34 19.86
C SER A 35 -2.40 -7.13 19.23
N ALA A 36 -2.28 -6.14 18.35
CA ALA A 36 -1.13 -5.95 17.47
C ALA A 36 0.18 -5.79 18.25
N LYS A 37 0.18 -5.06 19.37
CA LYS A 37 1.37 -4.85 20.20
C LYS A 37 1.89 -6.17 20.78
N SER A 38 1.02 -6.96 21.39
CA SER A 38 1.41 -8.25 21.99
C SER A 38 1.92 -9.22 20.94
N GLN A 39 1.29 -9.27 19.76
CA GLN A 39 1.76 -10.12 18.66
C GLN A 39 3.12 -9.66 18.13
N LEU A 40 3.35 -8.34 18.05
CA LEU A 40 4.65 -7.79 17.67
C LEU A 40 5.73 -8.15 18.70
N GLU A 41 5.48 -7.96 19.99
CA GLU A 41 6.42 -8.29 21.06
C GLU A 41 6.81 -9.78 21.03
N ILE A 42 5.86 -10.67 20.81
CA ILE A 42 6.10 -12.10 20.68
C ILE A 42 6.93 -12.42 19.43
N SER A 43 6.58 -11.86 18.27
CA SER A 43 7.24 -12.15 17.00
C SER A 43 8.60 -11.48 16.85
N ALA A 44 8.80 -10.31 17.44
CA ALA A 44 10.05 -9.56 17.34
C ALA A 44 11.12 -10.05 18.32
N GLY A 45 10.69 -10.52 19.52
CA GLY A 45 11.64 -10.93 20.55
C GLY A 45 12.67 -9.83 20.83
N ASN A 46 13.95 -10.18 20.80
CA ASN A 46 15.08 -9.26 21.05
C ASN A 46 15.30 -8.20 19.96
N ASN A 47 14.61 -8.30 18.82
CA ASN A 47 14.78 -7.39 17.68
C ASN A 47 13.72 -6.28 17.62
N LEU A 48 12.97 -6.07 18.71
CA LEU A 48 11.85 -5.12 18.73
C LEU A 48 12.30 -3.67 18.44
N GLU A 49 13.36 -3.20 19.08
CA GLU A 49 13.89 -1.84 18.86
C GLU A 49 14.35 -1.62 17.42
N GLU A 50 15.05 -2.59 16.84
CA GLU A 50 15.48 -2.52 15.44
C GLU A 50 14.29 -2.45 14.50
N ARG A 51 13.25 -3.25 14.75
CA ARG A 51 12.01 -3.23 13.98
C ARG A 51 11.28 -1.89 14.09
N LEU A 52 11.17 -1.36 15.28
CA LEU A 52 10.54 -0.05 15.51
C LEU A 52 11.35 1.10 14.91
N GLY A 53 12.67 1.00 14.89
CA GLY A 53 13.55 1.98 14.24
C GLY A 53 13.28 2.19 12.73
N LEU A 54 12.62 1.25 12.07
CA LEU A 54 12.21 1.36 10.66
C LEU A 54 10.86 2.06 10.46
N THR A 55 10.14 2.36 11.54
CA THR A 55 8.81 3.00 11.47
C THR A 55 8.78 4.26 10.59
N PRO A 56 9.78 5.16 10.63
CA PRO A 56 9.77 6.35 9.78
C PRO A 56 9.73 6.05 8.28
N LEU A 57 10.34 4.95 7.84
CA LEU A 57 10.28 4.51 6.43
C LEU A 57 8.86 4.08 6.05
N PHE A 58 8.19 3.34 6.94
CA PHE A 58 6.79 2.93 6.74
C PHE A 58 5.83 4.12 6.81
N GLU A 59 6.07 5.06 7.74
CA GLU A 59 5.31 6.30 7.83
C GLU A 59 5.41 7.12 6.54
N ALA A 60 6.64 7.37 6.06
CA ALA A 60 6.87 8.14 4.84
C ALA A 60 6.17 7.49 3.63
N ARG A 61 6.29 6.18 3.51
CA ARG A 61 5.64 5.41 2.47
C ARG A 61 4.11 5.52 2.52
N TYR A 62 3.53 5.37 3.70
CA TYR A 62 2.09 5.44 3.91
C TYR A 62 1.56 6.88 3.66
N ARG A 63 2.12 7.88 4.36
CA ARG A 63 1.70 9.27 4.25
C ARG A 63 1.98 9.86 2.88
N GLY A 64 3.14 9.59 2.30
CA GLY A 64 3.49 10.08 0.97
C GLY A 64 2.52 9.56 -0.09
N THR A 65 2.11 8.30 0.02
CA THR A 65 1.10 7.71 -0.88
C THR A 65 -0.28 8.29 -0.64
N ASP A 66 -0.70 8.37 0.62
CA ASP A 66 -2.00 8.95 1.00
C ASP A 66 -2.14 10.40 0.48
N LEU A 67 -1.12 11.23 0.68
CA LEU A 67 -1.09 12.60 0.15
C LEU A 67 -1.14 12.65 -1.38
N ALA A 68 -0.45 11.74 -2.07
CA ALA A 68 -0.52 11.67 -3.52
C ALA A 68 -1.91 11.28 -4.00
N VAL A 69 -2.55 10.30 -3.34
CA VAL A 69 -3.94 9.89 -3.62
C VAL A 69 -4.90 11.06 -3.44
N GLN A 70 -4.83 11.75 -2.30
CA GLN A 70 -5.70 12.92 -2.02
C GLN A 70 -5.50 14.04 -3.03
N GLU A 71 -4.25 14.37 -3.36
CA GLU A 71 -3.97 15.44 -4.31
C GLU A 71 -4.46 15.11 -5.72
N PHE A 72 -4.19 13.89 -6.20
CA PHE A 72 -4.62 13.47 -7.53
C PHE A 72 -6.14 13.35 -7.64
N ALA A 73 -6.80 12.77 -6.62
CA ALA A 73 -8.24 12.72 -6.56
C ALA A 73 -8.86 14.14 -6.65
N ARG A 74 -8.36 15.08 -5.84
CA ARG A 74 -8.83 16.48 -5.85
C ARG A 74 -8.52 17.20 -7.17
N ARG A 75 -7.28 17.11 -7.66
CA ARG A 75 -6.81 17.82 -8.87
C ARG A 75 -7.54 17.37 -10.12
N HIS A 76 -7.80 16.08 -10.24
CA HIS A 76 -8.43 15.48 -11.40
C HIS A 76 -9.93 15.20 -11.19
N LYS A 77 -10.51 15.65 -10.05
CA LYS A 77 -11.92 15.48 -9.70
C LYS A 77 -12.34 14.00 -9.77
N ILE A 78 -11.51 13.12 -9.26
CA ILE A 78 -11.77 11.68 -9.20
C ILE A 78 -12.50 11.39 -7.89
N ASP A 79 -13.68 10.83 -7.99
CA ASP A 79 -14.58 10.52 -6.90
C ASP A 79 -14.87 9.02 -6.76
N GLN A 80 -13.96 8.20 -7.31
CA GLN A 80 -13.96 6.74 -7.12
C GLN A 80 -12.52 6.20 -7.01
N ILE A 81 -12.29 5.46 -5.93
CA ILE A 81 -10.98 4.94 -5.55
C ILE A 81 -11.06 3.42 -5.43
N LEU A 82 -10.04 2.73 -5.92
CA LEU A 82 -9.82 1.30 -5.75
C LEU A 82 -8.50 1.07 -5.01
N GLU A 83 -8.59 0.56 -3.81
CA GLU A 83 -7.43 0.11 -3.02
C GLU A 83 -7.21 -1.39 -3.22
N LEU A 84 -6.01 -1.76 -3.64
CA LEU A 84 -5.61 -3.16 -3.84
C LEU A 84 -4.76 -3.65 -2.67
N GLY A 85 -5.10 -4.79 -2.10
CA GLY A 85 -4.41 -5.30 -0.93
C GLY A 85 -4.61 -4.40 0.29
N ALA A 86 -5.85 -3.99 0.55
CA ALA A 86 -6.19 -2.99 1.57
C ALA A 86 -5.82 -3.41 3.00
N GLY A 87 -5.62 -4.71 3.24
CA GLY A 87 -5.26 -5.23 4.56
C GLY A 87 -6.15 -4.68 5.67
N LEU A 88 -5.54 -4.29 6.77
CA LEU A 88 -6.24 -3.67 7.91
C LEU A 88 -6.08 -2.15 7.97
N ALA A 89 -5.66 -1.50 6.86
CA ALA A 89 -5.54 -0.04 6.84
C ALA A 89 -6.92 0.63 6.90
N PRO A 90 -7.12 1.68 7.73
CA PRO A 90 -8.42 2.34 7.90
C PRO A 90 -8.69 3.46 6.87
N LEU A 91 -8.00 3.47 5.72
CA LEU A 91 -8.06 4.56 4.76
C LEU A 91 -9.46 4.76 4.19
N GLY A 92 -10.11 3.69 3.72
CA GLY A 92 -11.43 3.78 3.13
C GLY A 92 -12.47 4.35 4.08
N LEU A 93 -12.45 3.94 5.36
CA LEU A 93 -13.32 4.51 6.39
C LEU A 93 -13.05 6.00 6.57
N SER A 94 -11.77 6.39 6.72
CA SER A 94 -11.38 7.79 6.90
C SER A 94 -11.75 8.68 5.72
N TYR A 95 -11.63 8.16 4.49
CA TYR A 95 -11.97 8.90 3.28
C TYR A 95 -13.48 9.09 3.13
N THR A 96 -14.25 8.02 3.28
CA THR A 96 -15.71 8.06 3.04
C THR A 96 -16.47 8.80 4.14
N LEU A 97 -15.97 8.83 5.37
CA LEU A 97 -16.51 9.69 6.43
C LEU A 97 -16.33 11.19 6.13
N ARG A 98 -15.22 11.56 5.50
CA ARG A 98 -14.93 12.96 5.14
C ARG A 98 -15.56 13.38 3.81
N GLN A 99 -15.83 12.44 2.93
CA GLN A 99 -16.35 12.67 1.57
C GLN A 99 -17.50 11.68 1.29
N PRO A 100 -18.74 12.02 1.67
CA PRO A 100 -19.88 11.10 1.55
C PRO A 100 -20.20 10.64 0.11
N ASP A 101 -19.84 11.46 -0.90
CA ASP A 101 -20.09 11.17 -2.32
C ASP A 101 -18.98 10.30 -2.95
N LEU A 102 -17.91 10.01 -2.21
CA LEU A 102 -16.81 9.18 -2.67
C LEU A 102 -17.22 7.71 -2.72
N THR A 103 -16.99 7.05 -3.82
CA THR A 103 -16.99 5.59 -3.91
C THR A 103 -15.59 5.06 -3.61
N TYR A 104 -15.43 4.33 -2.52
CA TYR A 104 -14.15 3.74 -2.14
C TYR A 104 -14.28 2.22 -2.04
N ILE A 105 -13.55 1.52 -2.89
CA ILE A 105 -13.57 0.07 -2.96
C ILE A 105 -12.27 -0.46 -2.38
N GLU A 106 -12.37 -1.15 -1.26
CA GLU A 106 -11.26 -1.89 -0.69
C GLU A 106 -11.28 -3.33 -1.20
N THR A 107 -10.16 -3.78 -1.78
CA THR A 107 -10.03 -5.17 -2.23
C THR A 107 -8.89 -5.87 -1.51
N ASP A 108 -9.11 -7.12 -1.17
CA ASP A 108 -8.12 -8.04 -0.62
C ASP A 108 -8.63 -9.48 -0.79
N LEU A 109 -7.86 -10.47 -0.32
CA LEU A 109 -8.30 -11.86 -0.26
C LEU A 109 -9.54 -12.02 0.64
N PRO A 110 -10.40 -13.04 0.39
CA PRO A 110 -11.66 -13.19 1.10
C PRO A 110 -11.53 -13.17 2.62
N GLU A 111 -10.51 -13.85 3.16
CA GLU A 111 -10.29 -13.96 4.60
C GLU A 111 -9.95 -12.60 5.23
N ILE A 112 -9.19 -11.78 4.54
CA ILE A 112 -8.80 -10.44 5.00
C ILE A 112 -10.01 -9.51 4.97
N ILE A 113 -10.79 -9.54 3.90
CA ILE A 113 -12.01 -8.74 3.77
C ILE A 113 -13.02 -9.06 4.88
N GLU A 114 -13.22 -10.33 5.20
CA GLU A 114 -14.15 -10.72 6.26
C GLU A 114 -13.67 -10.26 7.65
N VAL A 115 -12.37 -10.39 7.94
CA VAL A 115 -11.78 -9.87 9.18
C VAL A 115 -11.91 -8.35 9.25
N LYS A 116 -11.60 -7.65 8.15
CA LYS A 116 -11.70 -6.19 8.09
C LYS A 116 -13.10 -5.67 8.32
N LYS A 117 -14.12 -6.27 7.70
CA LYS A 117 -15.53 -5.93 7.95
C LYS A 117 -15.89 -6.04 9.43
N LYS A 118 -15.50 -7.13 10.10
CA LYS A 118 -15.72 -7.31 11.54
C LYS A 118 -15.04 -6.22 12.37
N ILE A 119 -13.78 -5.90 12.05
CA ILE A 119 -13.04 -4.85 12.75
C ILE A 119 -13.72 -3.48 12.55
N ILE A 120 -14.00 -3.09 11.32
CA ILE A 120 -14.62 -1.79 11.01
C ILE A 120 -15.98 -1.64 11.70
N SER A 121 -16.79 -2.71 11.75
CA SER A 121 -18.09 -2.70 12.45
C SER A 121 -17.98 -2.48 13.97
N GLN A 122 -16.82 -2.72 14.57
CA GLN A 122 -16.55 -2.51 16.00
C GLN A 122 -15.97 -1.14 16.34
N LEU A 123 -15.58 -0.34 15.34
CA LEU A 123 -14.98 0.99 15.56
C LEU A 123 -16.00 2.07 15.94
N GLY A 124 -17.28 1.77 15.90
CA GLY A 124 -18.37 2.64 16.34
C GLY A 124 -19.04 3.48 15.26
N PRO A 125 -18.36 4.09 14.25
CA PRO A 125 -19.07 4.78 13.18
C PRO A 125 -19.88 3.81 12.33
N GLU A 126 -21.06 4.26 11.88
CA GLU A 126 -21.78 3.54 10.82
C GLU A 126 -20.92 3.50 9.55
N ILE A 127 -20.87 2.34 8.89
CA ILE A 127 -20.10 2.17 7.66
C ILE A 127 -20.73 3.05 6.57
N PRO A 128 -19.97 4.04 6.04
CA PRO A 128 -20.52 4.92 5.00
C PRO A 128 -20.93 4.12 3.75
N PRO A 129 -22.05 4.45 3.10
CA PRO A 129 -22.55 3.73 1.94
C PRO A 129 -21.58 3.72 0.75
N GLY A 130 -20.67 4.69 0.70
CA GLY A 130 -19.62 4.76 -0.31
C GLY A 130 -18.43 3.83 -0.06
N LEU A 131 -18.30 3.24 1.14
CA LEU A 131 -17.24 2.27 1.46
C LEU A 131 -17.67 0.85 1.13
N LEU A 132 -17.01 0.25 0.16
CA LEU A 132 -17.31 -1.09 -0.34
C LEU A 132 -16.15 -2.04 -0.08
N PHE A 133 -16.43 -3.19 0.52
CA PHE A 133 -15.47 -4.26 0.73
C PHE A 133 -15.71 -5.37 -0.28
N VAL A 134 -14.73 -5.65 -1.13
CA VAL A 134 -14.85 -6.62 -2.24
C VAL A 134 -13.70 -7.62 -2.17
N SER A 135 -14.02 -8.90 -2.00
CA SER A 135 -13.02 -9.95 -2.11
C SER A 135 -12.55 -10.06 -3.55
N ALA A 136 -11.25 -9.85 -3.79
CA ALA A 136 -10.66 -9.99 -5.12
C ALA A 136 -9.15 -10.26 -5.04
N ASN A 137 -8.70 -11.27 -5.75
CA ASN A 137 -7.28 -11.46 -6.00
C ASN A 137 -6.83 -10.48 -7.11
N CYS A 138 -5.97 -9.54 -6.79
CA CYS A 138 -5.48 -8.53 -7.74
C CYS A 138 -4.70 -9.12 -8.94
N LEU A 139 -4.23 -10.35 -8.85
CA LEU A 139 -3.61 -11.08 -9.96
C LEU A 139 -4.63 -11.69 -10.92
N SER A 140 -5.89 -11.82 -10.50
CA SER A 140 -6.98 -12.33 -11.31
C SER A 140 -7.66 -11.20 -12.08
N ALA A 141 -7.50 -11.20 -13.41
CA ALA A 141 -8.17 -10.20 -14.26
C ALA A 141 -9.70 -10.28 -14.16
N ILE A 142 -10.24 -11.48 -13.95
CA ILE A 142 -11.69 -11.71 -13.81
C ILE A 142 -12.19 -11.09 -12.50
N GLU A 143 -11.53 -11.37 -11.39
CA GLU A 143 -11.96 -10.88 -10.08
C GLU A 143 -11.84 -9.36 -9.97
N LEU A 144 -10.76 -8.76 -10.52
CA LEU A 144 -10.65 -7.31 -10.59
C LEU A 144 -11.72 -6.69 -11.49
N ALA A 145 -12.07 -7.32 -12.61
CA ALA A 145 -13.14 -6.84 -13.46
C ALA A 145 -14.51 -6.92 -12.74
N GLU A 146 -14.75 -7.95 -11.93
CA GLU A 146 -15.96 -8.04 -11.09
C GLU A 146 -15.98 -6.94 -10.02
N ALA A 147 -14.86 -6.68 -9.35
CA ALA A 147 -14.76 -5.56 -8.39
C ALA A 147 -15.03 -4.22 -9.09
N ALA A 148 -14.51 -4.02 -10.29
CA ALA A 148 -14.69 -2.82 -11.09
C ALA A 148 -16.14 -2.56 -11.52
N LYS A 149 -17.03 -3.55 -11.52
CA LYS A 149 -18.48 -3.35 -11.76
C LYS A 149 -19.16 -2.46 -10.70
N LYS A 150 -18.51 -2.28 -9.55
CA LYS A 150 -18.98 -1.34 -8.51
C LYS A 150 -18.61 0.11 -8.81
N MET A 151 -17.79 0.36 -9.81
CA MET A 151 -17.40 1.70 -10.26
C MET A 151 -18.42 2.25 -11.25
N ARG A 152 -18.48 3.58 -11.33
CA ARG A 152 -19.34 4.29 -12.26
C ARG A 152 -18.69 4.34 -13.65
N PRO A 153 -19.34 3.84 -14.69
CA PRO A 153 -18.83 3.91 -16.06
C PRO A 153 -18.61 5.35 -16.53
N GLY A 154 -17.57 5.57 -17.32
CA GLY A 154 -17.25 6.88 -17.89
C GLY A 154 -16.68 7.89 -16.90
N LYS A 155 -16.35 7.48 -15.69
CA LYS A 155 -15.65 8.29 -14.67
C LYS A 155 -14.25 7.75 -14.44
N PRO A 156 -13.24 8.62 -14.30
CA PRO A 156 -11.88 8.18 -14.02
C PRO A 156 -11.80 7.51 -12.64
N VAL A 157 -10.87 6.55 -12.50
CA VAL A 157 -10.59 5.84 -11.25
C VAL A 157 -9.19 6.18 -10.76
N LEU A 158 -9.03 6.23 -9.45
CA LEU A 158 -7.73 6.22 -8.82
C LEU A 158 -7.50 4.84 -8.19
N VAL A 159 -6.59 4.08 -8.77
CA VAL A 159 -6.14 2.79 -8.23
C VAL A 159 -4.91 3.05 -7.38
N PHE A 160 -4.81 2.44 -6.21
CA PHE A 160 -3.56 2.48 -5.45
C PHE A 160 -3.36 1.22 -4.60
N ASN A 161 -2.12 1.04 -4.15
CA ASN A 161 -1.73 -0.01 -3.22
C ASN A 161 -0.53 0.44 -2.38
N ILE A 162 -0.40 -0.10 -1.18
CA ILE A 162 0.74 0.11 -0.28
C ILE A 162 1.15 -1.23 0.31
N GLY A 163 2.36 -1.69 -0.02
CA GLY A 163 2.90 -2.93 0.53
C GLY A 163 2.46 -4.19 -0.20
N LEU A 164 2.12 -4.11 -1.48
CA LEU A 164 1.61 -5.23 -2.26
C LEU A 164 2.67 -5.88 -3.16
N PHE A 165 3.50 -5.08 -3.85
CA PHE A 165 4.48 -5.60 -4.81
C PHE A 165 5.49 -6.57 -4.22
N GLY A 166 5.88 -6.36 -2.96
CA GLY A 166 6.83 -7.21 -2.27
C GLY A 166 6.37 -8.67 -2.06
N TYR A 167 5.07 -8.95 -2.26
CA TYR A 167 4.52 -10.31 -2.20
C TYR A 167 4.59 -11.05 -3.54
N PHE A 168 4.93 -10.39 -4.64
CA PHE A 168 4.82 -10.91 -5.99
C PHE A 168 6.18 -11.07 -6.67
N ASN A 169 6.37 -12.17 -7.37
CA ASN A 169 7.50 -12.34 -8.28
C ASN A 169 7.29 -11.52 -9.56
N ASN A 170 8.32 -11.42 -10.41
CA ASN A 170 8.28 -10.59 -11.63
C ASN A 170 7.11 -10.92 -12.57
N ARG A 171 6.70 -12.20 -12.67
CA ARG A 171 5.55 -12.59 -13.50
C ARG A 171 4.24 -12.11 -12.90
N GLU A 172 4.10 -12.21 -11.59
CA GLU A 172 2.92 -11.74 -10.87
C GLU A 172 2.84 -10.22 -10.85
N GLN A 173 3.98 -9.51 -10.70
CA GLN A 173 4.06 -8.06 -10.84
C GLN A 173 3.62 -7.63 -12.25
N THR A 174 4.05 -8.35 -13.29
CA THR A 174 3.61 -8.13 -14.67
C THR A 174 2.10 -8.36 -14.81
N SER A 175 1.55 -9.42 -14.19
CA SER A 175 0.12 -9.69 -14.23
C SER A 175 -0.70 -8.61 -13.56
N LEU A 176 -0.25 -8.15 -12.37
CA LEU A 176 -0.86 -7.03 -11.65
C LEU A 176 -0.85 -5.75 -12.51
N ALA A 177 0.31 -5.38 -13.07
CA ALA A 177 0.44 -4.21 -13.91
C ALA A 177 -0.50 -4.26 -15.13
N LYS A 178 -0.58 -5.40 -15.81
CA LYS A 178 -1.51 -5.60 -16.94
C LYS A 178 -2.98 -5.50 -16.52
N ASN A 179 -3.33 -6.02 -15.36
CA ASN A 179 -4.71 -5.95 -14.86
C ASN A 179 -5.09 -4.50 -14.54
N ILE A 180 -4.20 -3.74 -13.89
CA ILE A 180 -4.42 -2.32 -13.61
C ILE A 180 -4.46 -1.51 -14.91
N HIS A 181 -3.57 -1.79 -15.85
CA HIS A 181 -3.59 -1.12 -17.16
C HIS A 181 -4.93 -1.29 -17.88
N ARG A 182 -5.53 -2.49 -17.84
CA ARG A 182 -6.88 -2.71 -18.39
C ARG A 182 -7.95 -1.85 -17.70
N LEU A 183 -7.90 -1.74 -16.37
CA LEU A 183 -8.81 -0.87 -15.62
C LEU A 183 -8.65 0.59 -16.04
N LEU A 184 -7.40 1.09 -16.13
CA LEU A 184 -7.15 2.46 -16.54
C LEU A 184 -7.52 2.73 -18.00
N ASN A 185 -7.42 1.75 -18.89
CA ASN A 185 -7.93 1.87 -20.26
C ASN A 185 -9.47 1.96 -20.30
N GLN A 186 -10.15 1.27 -19.40
CA GLN A 186 -11.61 1.26 -19.35
C GLN A 186 -12.18 2.54 -18.72
N PHE A 187 -11.59 3.03 -17.64
CA PHE A 187 -12.12 4.13 -16.83
C PHE A 187 -11.35 5.44 -17.02
N GLY A 188 -10.09 5.38 -17.43
CA GLY A 188 -9.14 6.48 -17.27
C GLY A 188 -8.64 6.60 -15.84
N GLY A 189 -7.78 7.58 -15.59
CA GLY A 189 -7.28 7.90 -14.26
C GLY A 189 -5.85 7.44 -14.01
N TYR A 190 -5.55 7.06 -12.75
CA TYR A 190 -4.16 6.86 -12.30
C TYR A 190 -4.01 5.62 -11.42
N TRP A 191 -2.84 5.02 -11.48
CA TRP A 191 -2.36 4.06 -10.48
C TRP A 191 -1.25 4.70 -9.66
N ILE A 192 -1.40 4.74 -8.33
CA ILE A 192 -0.43 5.30 -7.39
C ILE A 192 0.13 4.19 -6.51
N THR A 193 1.45 4.06 -6.45
CA THR A 193 2.10 3.03 -5.64
C THR A 193 3.49 3.47 -5.16
N PRO A 194 3.86 3.20 -3.91
CA PRO A 194 5.20 3.41 -3.40
C PRO A 194 6.06 2.14 -3.48
N ASP A 195 5.53 1.06 -4.04
CA ASP A 195 6.02 -0.30 -3.83
C ASP A 195 7.21 -0.76 -4.65
N PRO A 196 7.57 -0.17 -5.81
CA PRO A 196 8.78 -0.58 -6.53
C PRO A 196 10.01 -0.49 -5.62
N ALA A 197 10.54 -1.63 -5.24
CA ALA A 197 11.71 -1.73 -4.36
C ALA A 197 12.96 -2.02 -5.17
N MET A 198 14.07 -1.36 -4.83
CA MET A 198 15.36 -1.53 -5.48
C MET A 198 16.28 -2.42 -4.65
N HIS A 199 17.03 -3.31 -5.28
CA HIS A 199 17.97 -4.20 -4.60
C HIS A 199 19.00 -3.46 -3.74
N ASN A 200 19.58 -2.39 -4.27
CA ASN A 200 20.61 -1.62 -3.57
C ASN A 200 20.06 -0.86 -2.35
N VAL A 201 18.80 -0.44 -2.40
CA VAL A 201 18.09 0.19 -1.30
C VAL A 201 17.79 -0.86 -0.24
N ARG A 202 17.18 -1.98 -0.63
CA ARG A 202 16.80 -3.07 0.26
C ARG A 202 17.99 -3.69 1.00
N ARG A 203 19.18 -3.73 0.37
CA ARG A 203 20.43 -4.20 1.02
C ARG A 203 21.01 -3.22 2.03
N ARG A 204 20.74 -1.92 1.89
CA ARG A 204 21.27 -0.86 2.76
C ARG A 204 20.35 -0.53 3.92
N GLU A 205 19.04 -0.46 3.66
CA GLU A 205 18.03 0.01 4.62
C GLU A 205 17.66 -1.03 5.65
N ILE A 206 17.90 -2.30 5.37
CA ILE A 206 17.44 -3.37 6.22
C ILE A 206 18.63 -4.22 6.56
N SER A 207 19.05 -4.15 7.82
CA SER A 207 20.01 -5.11 8.31
C SER A 207 19.58 -6.51 7.84
N ARG A 208 20.49 -7.28 7.30
CA ARG A 208 20.26 -8.60 6.67
C ARG A 208 19.37 -9.54 7.51
N HIS A 209 19.28 -9.30 8.83
CA HIS A 209 18.52 -10.12 9.76
C HIS A 209 17.01 -9.84 9.74
N PHE A 210 16.59 -8.58 9.67
CA PHE A 210 15.17 -8.22 9.78
C PHE A 210 14.33 -8.70 8.60
N LEU A 211 14.78 -8.42 7.38
CA LEU A 211 14.04 -8.88 6.18
C LEU A 211 14.09 -10.39 6.02
N THR A 212 15.21 -11.03 6.37
CA THR A 212 15.31 -12.48 6.26
C THR A 212 14.28 -13.17 7.16
N HIS A 213 14.02 -12.62 8.35
CA HIS A 213 12.97 -13.14 9.24
C HIS A 213 11.55 -12.85 8.71
N LEU A 214 11.26 -11.62 8.28
CA LEU A 214 9.95 -11.29 7.69
C LEU A 214 9.66 -12.14 6.45
N ILE A 215 10.63 -12.33 5.58
CA ILE A 215 10.50 -13.15 4.38
C ILE A 215 10.33 -14.63 4.72
N ALA A 216 11.03 -15.13 5.72
CA ALA A 216 10.89 -16.51 6.17
C ALA A 216 9.52 -16.78 6.82
N GLU A 217 9.00 -15.82 7.61
CA GLU A 217 7.67 -15.91 8.21
C GLU A 217 6.57 -15.81 7.16
N GLN A 218 6.72 -14.93 6.15
CA GLN A 218 5.78 -14.84 5.04
C GLN A 218 5.72 -16.13 4.20
N LYS A 219 6.86 -16.80 3.97
CA LYS A 219 6.90 -18.10 3.28
C LYS A 219 6.05 -19.16 3.96
N ASN A 220 6.04 -19.17 5.29
CA ASN A 220 5.34 -20.18 6.07
C ASN A 220 3.81 -19.94 6.14
N GLN A 221 3.34 -18.70 5.91
CA GLN A 221 1.94 -18.33 6.14
C GLN A 221 1.12 -18.12 4.87
N THR A 222 1.73 -17.70 3.78
CA THR A 222 0.98 -17.35 2.56
C THR A 222 1.10 -18.38 1.43
N GLY A 223 1.91 -19.43 1.59
CA GLY A 223 2.24 -20.35 0.49
C GLY A 223 2.95 -19.66 -0.68
N ALA A 224 3.31 -18.38 -0.53
CA ALA A 224 3.99 -17.62 -1.55
C ALA A 224 5.43 -18.11 -1.71
N THR A 225 5.78 -18.51 -2.92
CA THR A 225 7.08 -19.09 -3.32
C THR A 225 8.24 -18.08 -3.36
N LYS A 226 8.29 -17.06 -2.48
CA LYS A 226 9.09 -15.85 -2.73
C LYS A 226 10.34 -15.73 -1.93
N THR A 227 11.43 -15.66 -2.65
CA THR A 227 12.72 -15.18 -2.15
C THR A 227 12.76 -13.65 -2.34
N GLY A 228 13.23 -12.92 -1.33
CA GLY A 228 13.22 -11.46 -1.35
C GLY A 228 14.10 -10.80 -2.42
N GLU A 229 14.82 -11.56 -3.24
CA GLU A 229 15.62 -11.03 -4.34
C GLU A 229 14.86 -10.96 -5.65
N ASP A 230 13.93 -11.87 -5.90
CA ASP A 230 13.14 -11.93 -7.15
C ASP A 230 12.00 -10.90 -7.23
N ASN A 231 11.81 -10.11 -6.15
CA ASN A 231 10.71 -9.15 -6.03
C ASN A 231 11.16 -7.69 -6.17
N CYS A 232 12.46 -7.46 -6.38
CA CYS A 232 13.04 -6.13 -6.45
C CYS A 232 13.62 -5.86 -7.83
N PHE A 233 13.61 -4.59 -8.21
CA PHE A 233 14.33 -4.10 -9.39
C PHE A 233 15.80 -3.86 -9.04
N ALA A 234 16.71 -4.01 -10.00
CA ALA A 234 18.11 -3.72 -9.79
C ALA A 234 18.34 -2.26 -9.43
N ASP A 235 17.62 -1.38 -10.13
CA ASP A 235 17.68 0.07 -9.96
C ASP A 235 16.37 0.75 -10.42
N GLU A 236 16.28 2.05 -10.22
CA GLU A 236 15.12 2.85 -10.65
C GLU A 236 14.92 2.84 -12.18
N PRO A 237 15.96 2.93 -13.03
CA PRO A 237 15.81 2.75 -14.48
C PRO A 237 15.20 1.40 -14.89
N GLU A 238 15.47 0.30 -14.18
CA GLU A 238 14.84 -0.98 -14.48
C GLU A 238 13.34 -0.95 -14.15
N ALA A 239 12.96 -0.36 -13.02
CA ALA A 239 11.57 -0.17 -12.68
C ALA A 239 10.85 0.75 -13.70
N ASP A 240 11.51 1.81 -14.19
CA ASP A 240 10.98 2.66 -15.26
C ASP A 240 10.74 1.84 -16.54
N ARG A 241 11.71 1.02 -16.97
CA ARG A 241 11.55 0.14 -18.14
C ARG A 241 10.39 -0.84 -17.95
N PHE A 242 10.29 -1.47 -16.77
CA PHE A 242 9.21 -2.39 -16.47
C PHE A 242 7.83 -1.73 -16.68
N PHE A 243 7.60 -0.54 -16.13
CA PHE A 243 6.32 0.15 -16.30
C PHE A 243 6.10 0.65 -17.72
N ALA A 244 7.15 1.13 -18.39
CA ALA A 244 7.06 1.53 -19.79
C ALA A 244 6.69 0.36 -20.72
N GLU A 245 7.27 -0.83 -20.49
CA GLU A 245 6.93 -2.06 -21.21
C GLU A 245 5.49 -2.53 -20.95
N GLN A 246 4.91 -2.16 -19.81
CA GLN A 246 3.50 -2.38 -19.52
C GLN A 246 2.60 -1.21 -19.99
N HIS A 247 3.14 -0.31 -20.83
CA HIS A 247 2.43 0.84 -21.44
C HIS A 247 1.93 1.88 -20.45
N PHE A 248 2.69 2.16 -19.39
CA PHE A 248 2.41 3.26 -18.49
C PHE A 248 3.27 4.48 -18.80
N SER A 249 2.66 5.65 -18.72
CA SER A 249 3.36 6.92 -18.50
C SER A 249 3.68 7.07 -17.02
N ILE A 250 4.89 7.54 -16.71
CA ILE A 250 5.44 7.52 -15.36
C ILE A 250 5.68 8.94 -14.86
N GLN A 251 5.15 9.27 -13.68
CA GLN A 251 5.53 10.41 -12.87
C GLN A 251 5.96 9.91 -11.49
N LYS A 252 6.96 10.54 -10.89
CA LYS A 252 7.45 10.16 -9.55
C LYS A 252 7.49 11.37 -8.63
N ARG A 253 7.28 11.13 -7.33
CA ARG A 253 7.41 12.11 -6.26
C ARG A 253 8.19 11.54 -5.09
N SER A 254 8.80 12.40 -4.28
CA SER A 254 9.34 11.98 -2.99
C SER A 254 8.22 11.54 -2.06
N GLN A 255 8.47 10.52 -1.25
CA GLN A 255 7.59 10.14 -0.15
C GLN A 255 7.53 11.21 0.94
N LEU A 256 8.55 12.06 1.08
CA LEU A 256 8.63 13.18 2.03
C LEU A 256 8.02 14.49 1.48
N ASN A 257 6.86 14.44 0.88
CA ASN A 257 6.24 15.59 0.23
C ASN A 257 5.68 16.62 1.25
N ASN A 258 6.53 17.54 1.72
CA ASN A 258 6.16 18.71 2.56
C ASN A 258 5.45 18.39 3.88
N TYR A 259 5.78 17.30 4.55
CA TYR A 259 5.32 17.01 5.91
C TYR A 259 6.47 16.49 6.78
N GLU A 260 6.33 16.65 8.09
CA GLU A 260 7.25 16.08 9.06
C GLU A 260 6.79 14.68 9.49
N LEU A 261 7.76 13.79 9.67
CA LEU A 261 7.48 12.47 10.24
C LEU A 261 7.20 12.61 11.74
N ILE A 262 6.22 11.88 12.24
CA ILE A 262 5.80 11.86 13.65
C ILE A 262 6.53 10.78 14.42
N SER A 263 6.73 9.62 13.79
CA SER A 263 7.29 8.45 14.45
C SER A 263 8.71 8.63 14.99
N PRO A 264 9.65 9.38 14.38
CA PRO A 264 10.95 9.61 14.99
C PRO A 264 10.86 10.23 16.39
N LYS A 265 9.94 11.18 16.56
CA LYS A 265 9.70 11.88 17.82
C LYS A 265 9.03 10.98 18.86
N LYS A 266 8.04 10.18 18.44
CA LYS A 266 7.36 9.22 19.33
C LYS A 266 8.27 8.08 19.78
N LEU A 267 9.24 7.71 18.98
CA LEU A 267 10.22 6.67 19.26
C LEU A 267 11.51 7.20 19.90
N GLU A 268 11.59 8.52 20.14
CA GLU A 268 12.79 9.17 20.68
C GLU A 268 14.07 8.79 19.94
N LEU A 269 14.00 8.71 18.60
CA LEU A 269 15.15 8.31 17.79
C LEU A 269 16.30 9.31 17.94
N PRO A 270 17.56 8.84 18.01
CA PRO A 270 18.72 9.71 17.98
C PRO A 270 18.74 10.57 16.71
N LYS A 271 19.07 11.86 16.83
CA LYS A 271 19.09 12.81 15.69
C LYS A 271 19.91 12.32 14.50
N ILE A 272 21.05 11.68 14.75
CA ILE A 272 21.91 11.13 13.68
C ILE A 272 21.15 10.04 12.90
N GLN A 273 20.40 9.18 13.59
CA GLN A 273 19.61 8.14 12.96
C GLN A 273 18.43 8.73 12.17
N GLU A 274 17.74 9.69 12.75
CA GLU A 274 16.65 10.41 12.07
C GLU A 274 17.15 11.09 10.78
N GLU A 275 18.25 11.86 10.85
CA GLU A 275 18.83 12.51 9.69
C GLU A 275 19.25 11.52 8.60
N GLN A 276 19.80 10.36 8.98
CA GLN A 276 20.17 9.32 8.02
C GLN A 276 18.92 8.73 7.33
N ILE A 277 17.88 8.42 8.11
CA ILE A 277 16.61 7.91 7.59
C ILE A 277 15.98 8.91 6.62
N LEU A 278 15.92 10.20 6.99
CA LEU A 278 15.38 11.23 6.12
C LEU A 278 16.14 11.36 4.80
N LYS A 279 17.48 11.29 4.83
CA LYS A 279 18.32 11.26 3.62
C LYS A 279 18.03 10.04 2.73
N ASP A 280 17.83 8.89 3.36
CA ASP A 280 17.54 7.64 2.62
C ASP A 280 16.14 7.69 2.00
N ILE A 281 15.14 8.20 2.72
CA ILE A 281 13.79 8.40 2.17
C ILE A 281 13.81 9.41 1.01
N ASP A 282 14.49 10.56 1.18
CA ASP A 282 14.57 11.58 0.12
C ASP A 282 15.21 11.02 -1.15
N ARG A 283 16.27 10.26 -0.98
CA ARG A 283 17.02 9.67 -2.07
C ARG A 283 16.26 8.54 -2.78
N PHE A 284 15.62 7.65 -2.02
CA PHE A 284 15.11 6.37 -2.53
C PHE A 284 13.59 6.22 -2.40
N GLY A 285 12.96 6.90 -1.44
CA GLY A 285 11.54 6.82 -1.20
C GLY A 285 10.74 7.58 -2.26
N LYS A 286 10.22 6.87 -3.25
CA LYS A 286 9.40 7.45 -4.32
C LYS A 286 7.97 6.92 -4.25
N VAL A 287 7.02 7.77 -4.61
CA VAL A 287 5.66 7.41 -4.97
C VAL A 287 5.56 7.48 -6.49
N TRP A 288 5.22 6.37 -7.10
CA TRP A 288 5.03 6.23 -8.53
C TRP A 288 3.58 6.55 -8.88
N ILE A 289 3.38 7.42 -9.85
CA ILE A 289 2.08 7.82 -10.36
C ILE A 289 2.05 7.44 -11.83
N LEU A 290 1.22 6.48 -12.15
CA LEU A 290 1.18 5.79 -13.42
C LEU A 290 -0.17 6.07 -14.09
N SER A 291 -0.17 6.38 -15.38
CA SER A 291 -1.38 6.44 -16.20
C SER A 291 -1.22 5.57 -17.42
N ALA A 292 -2.32 5.01 -17.92
CA ALA A 292 -2.26 4.24 -19.16
C ALA A 292 -1.82 5.17 -20.29
N TYR A 293 -0.77 4.77 -21.00
CA TYR A 293 -0.31 5.50 -22.18
C TYR A 293 -1.34 5.28 -23.29
N THR A 294 -2.07 6.35 -23.61
CA THR A 294 -2.84 6.41 -24.85
C THR A 294 -1.91 7.04 -25.89
N PRO A 295 -1.43 6.32 -26.92
CA PRO A 295 -0.77 6.98 -28.04
C PRO A 295 -1.76 8.01 -28.55
N SER A 296 -1.38 9.29 -28.55
CA SER A 296 -2.13 10.30 -29.28
C SER A 296 -2.18 9.82 -30.73
N LEU A 297 -3.37 9.53 -31.23
CA LEU A 297 -3.60 9.41 -32.66
C LEU A 297 -3.47 10.83 -33.22
N ASP A 298 -2.25 11.30 -33.35
CA ASP A 298 -1.94 12.44 -34.20
C ASP A 298 -2.13 12.00 -35.65
N TRP A 299 -3.38 11.83 -36.03
CA TRP A 299 -3.83 11.95 -37.40
C TRP A 299 -4.08 13.43 -37.63
N ASP A 300 -3.20 14.02 -38.41
CA ASP A 300 -3.22 15.31 -39.06
C ASP A 300 -2.18 16.31 -38.60
N ARG A 301 -1.05 16.25 -39.27
CA ARG A 301 -0.47 17.45 -39.91
C ARG A 301 0.20 17.01 -41.20
N SER A 302 -0.59 16.88 -42.23
CA SER A 302 -0.17 17.10 -43.62
C SER A 302 -0.82 18.35 -44.13
#